data_219b1e2ae4466cab3b35ac487548e84c
#
_entry.id   219b1e2ae4466cab3b35ac487548e84c
#
_cell.length_a   1.000
_cell.length_b   1.000
_cell.length_c   1.000
_cell.angle_alpha   90.00
_cell.angle_beta   90.00
_cell.angle_gamma   90.00
#
_symmetry.space_group_name_H-M   'P 1'
#
loop_
_entity.id
_entity.type
_entity.pdbx_description
1 polymer ?
#
loop_
_entity_poly.entity_id
_entity_poly.type
_entity_poly.pdbx_seq_one_letter_code
_entity_poly.pdbx_strand_id
1 'polypeptide(L)'
;MKSILLFLTALATLCGGLVSCSSQVKAKQPVSYRFKNGRTALLKNGIAYAPKNAPDAVKRAIAAGNRLQGKPYKWGGGHARFNDSGYDCSGTVSYVLREAGLMRGSIASQEYFNYGKKGEGDWITLYVRDGHVFMTVAGLRLDTGGPGGETGPRWKTATRQGRGHYLRHPAGY
;
A
#
# COMPACT_ATOMS: atom_id res chain seq x y z
N MET A 1 27.57 -59.81 44.87
CA MET A 1 27.03 -58.51 45.20
C MET A 1 27.67 -57.50 44.27
N LYS A 2 27.04 -57.15 43.16
CA LYS A 2 27.50 -56.16 42.18
C LYS A 2 26.33 -55.24 41.86
N SER A 3 26.40 -53.98 42.35
CA SER A 3 25.43 -52.97 42.10
C SER A 3 25.64 -52.43 40.69
N ILE A 4 24.60 -52.44 39.86
CA ILE A 4 24.55 -51.84 38.52
C ILE A 4 23.90 -50.48 38.67
N LEU A 5 24.67 -49.42 38.41
CA LEU A 5 24.23 -48.02 38.39
C LEU A 5 23.71 -47.70 36.98
N LEU A 6 22.41 -47.46 36.83
CA LEU A 6 21.82 -47.00 35.60
C LEU A 6 21.99 -45.47 35.49
N PHE A 7 22.74 -45.00 34.47
CA PHE A 7 22.74 -43.62 34.06
C PHE A 7 21.59 -43.36 33.11
N LEU A 8 20.59 -42.60 33.54
CA LEU A 8 19.59 -41.99 32.66
C LEU A 8 20.19 -40.72 32.06
N THR A 9 20.49 -40.73 30.76
CA THR A 9 20.81 -39.55 29.98
C THR A 9 19.53 -38.90 29.50
N ALA A 10 19.17 -37.76 30.10
CA ALA A 10 18.06 -36.91 29.62
C ALA A 10 18.51 -36.16 28.38
N LEU A 11 17.98 -36.52 27.23
CA LEU A 11 18.17 -35.81 25.96
C LEU A 11 17.23 -34.57 25.94
N ALA A 12 17.79 -33.42 26.30
CA ALA A 12 17.07 -32.13 26.17
C ALA A 12 17.04 -31.71 24.70
N THR A 13 15.93 -31.93 24.03
CA THR A 13 15.63 -31.40 22.69
C THR A 13 15.43 -29.88 22.79
N LEU A 14 16.45 -29.12 22.44
CA LEU A 14 16.41 -27.67 22.31
C LEU A 14 15.64 -27.33 21.03
N CYS A 15 14.34 -27.08 21.16
CA CYS A 15 13.51 -26.56 20.08
C CYS A 15 13.88 -25.11 19.85
N GLY A 16 14.93 -24.87 19.05
CA GLY A 16 15.30 -23.54 18.56
C GLY A 16 14.22 -22.98 17.65
N GLY A 17 13.27 -22.24 18.21
CA GLY A 17 12.31 -21.47 17.44
C GLY A 17 13.06 -20.43 16.62
N LEU A 18 13.11 -20.63 15.29
CA LEU A 18 13.56 -19.61 14.35
C LEU A 18 12.54 -18.48 14.37
N VAL A 19 12.77 -17.46 15.22
CA VAL A 19 12.06 -16.19 15.15
C VAL A 19 12.49 -15.54 13.83
N SER A 20 11.72 -15.77 12.77
CA SER A 20 11.86 -15.06 11.51
C SER A 20 11.54 -13.59 11.76
N CYS A 21 12.57 -12.81 12.06
CA CYS A 21 12.46 -11.36 12.16
C CYS A 21 12.21 -10.80 10.76
N SER A 22 10.94 -10.77 10.41
CA SER A 22 10.46 -10.25 9.13
C SER A 22 10.61 -8.72 9.11
N SER A 23 11.82 -8.22 8.81
CA SER A 23 12.08 -6.79 8.69
C SER A 23 11.12 -6.14 7.68
N GLN A 24 10.34 -5.18 8.16
CA GLN A 24 9.47 -4.35 7.31
C GLN A 24 10.34 -3.33 6.59
N VAL A 25 10.14 -3.19 5.28
CA VAL A 25 10.83 -2.16 4.48
C VAL A 25 10.12 -0.83 4.66
N LYS A 26 10.82 0.15 5.21
CA LYS A 26 10.31 1.52 5.39
C LYS A 26 10.80 2.44 4.28
N ALA A 27 9.99 3.41 3.91
CA ALA A 27 10.39 4.47 2.98
C ALA A 27 11.52 5.32 3.57
N LYS A 28 12.64 5.42 2.86
CA LYS A 28 13.81 6.21 3.27
C LYS A 28 13.76 7.66 2.78
N GLN A 29 13.05 7.91 1.69
CA GLN A 29 13.01 9.17 0.99
C GLN A 29 11.60 9.75 0.90
N PRO A 30 11.45 11.06 0.74
CA PRO A 30 10.17 11.66 0.42
C PRO A 30 9.59 11.09 -0.87
N VAL A 31 8.28 10.85 -0.88
CA VAL A 31 7.54 10.44 -2.08
C VAL A 31 7.33 11.67 -2.95
N SER A 32 7.85 11.65 -4.14
CA SER A 32 7.69 12.74 -5.11
C SER A 32 7.42 12.20 -6.51
N TYR A 33 6.81 13.04 -7.34
CA TYR A 33 6.68 12.76 -8.75
C TYR A 33 8.08 12.69 -9.38
N ARG A 34 8.41 11.54 -9.99
CA ARG A 34 9.65 11.32 -10.71
C ARG A 34 9.32 10.81 -12.10
N PHE A 35 9.59 11.62 -13.10
CA PHE A 35 9.40 11.18 -14.47
C PHE A 35 10.36 10.04 -14.81
N LYS A 36 9.80 8.92 -15.26
CA LYS A 36 10.53 7.79 -15.85
C LYS A 36 9.89 7.53 -17.20
N ASN A 37 10.67 7.68 -18.29
CA ASN A 37 10.16 7.51 -19.64
C ASN A 37 9.42 6.17 -19.79
N GLY A 38 8.19 6.22 -20.32
CA GLY A 38 7.34 5.06 -20.53
C GLY A 38 6.74 4.43 -19.24
N ARG A 39 7.14 4.89 -18.05
CA ARG A 39 6.64 4.33 -16.76
C ARG A 39 5.93 5.34 -15.87
N THR A 40 5.95 6.62 -16.20
CA THR A 40 5.34 7.66 -15.37
C THR A 40 4.05 8.16 -16.00
N ALA A 41 2.98 8.16 -15.22
CA ALA A 41 1.70 8.75 -15.62
C ALA A 41 1.81 10.28 -15.70
N LEU A 42 1.13 10.87 -16.67
CA LEU A 42 1.03 12.32 -16.82
C LEU A 42 -0.18 12.82 -16.01
N LEU A 43 0.02 13.86 -15.20
CA LEU A 43 -1.08 14.56 -14.53
C LEU A 43 -1.38 15.87 -15.26
N LYS A 44 -2.60 16.03 -15.76
CA LYS A 44 -3.07 17.26 -16.43
C LYS A 44 -4.47 17.60 -15.92
N ASN A 45 -4.64 18.81 -15.40
CA ASN A 45 -5.93 19.30 -14.88
C ASN A 45 -6.61 18.36 -13.87
N GLY A 46 -5.81 17.75 -12.97
CA GLY A 46 -6.31 16.81 -11.96
C GLY A 46 -6.60 15.39 -12.47
N ILE A 47 -6.48 15.14 -13.76
CA ILE A 47 -6.70 13.83 -14.39
C ILE A 47 -5.35 13.18 -14.71
N ALA A 48 -5.19 11.94 -14.29
CA ALA A 48 -4.01 11.14 -14.58
C ALA A 48 -4.18 10.34 -15.88
N TYR A 49 -3.14 10.33 -16.70
CA TYR A 49 -3.06 9.57 -17.95
C TYR A 49 -2.00 8.49 -17.83
N ALA A 50 -2.44 7.24 -17.99
CA ALA A 50 -1.54 6.09 -17.88
C ALA A 50 -0.49 6.08 -19.01
N PRO A 51 0.74 5.61 -18.74
CA PRO A 51 1.71 5.32 -19.79
C PRO A 51 1.14 4.27 -20.76
N LYS A 52 1.43 4.43 -22.05
CA LYS A 52 0.91 3.54 -23.10
C LYS A 52 1.26 2.07 -22.83
N ASN A 53 2.46 1.81 -22.34
CA ASN A 53 2.99 0.47 -22.05
C ASN A 53 2.71 -0.02 -20.62
N ALA A 54 1.88 0.71 -19.82
CA ALA A 54 1.51 0.25 -18.50
C ALA A 54 0.65 -1.04 -18.58
N PRO A 55 0.84 -1.99 -17.66
CA PRO A 55 -0.04 -3.15 -17.54
C PRO A 55 -1.51 -2.74 -17.37
N ASP A 56 -2.43 -3.57 -17.81
CA ASP A 56 -3.85 -3.23 -17.78
C ASP A 56 -4.40 -2.98 -16.37
N ALA A 57 -3.91 -3.70 -15.37
CA ALA A 57 -4.28 -3.43 -13.98
C ALA A 57 -3.83 -2.02 -13.54
N VAL A 58 -2.67 -1.54 -13.97
CA VAL A 58 -2.18 -0.18 -13.70
C VAL A 58 -3.04 0.87 -14.42
N LYS A 59 -3.43 0.61 -15.67
CA LYS A 59 -4.36 1.48 -16.42
C LYS A 59 -5.71 1.56 -15.72
N ARG A 60 -6.26 0.42 -15.25
CA ARG A 60 -7.50 0.39 -14.46
C ARG A 60 -7.35 1.13 -13.12
N ALA A 61 -6.22 0.98 -12.42
CA ALA A 61 -5.95 1.72 -11.18
C ALA A 61 -5.95 3.24 -11.40
N ILE A 62 -5.32 3.71 -12.48
CA ILE A 62 -5.34 5.15 -12.84
C ILE A 62 -6.76 5.61 -13.18
N ALA A 63 -7.50 4.85 -13.98
CA ALA A 63 -8.87 5.17 -14.31
C ALA A 63 -9.78 5.20 -13.06
N ALA A 64 -9.57 4.27 -12.12
CA ALA A 64 -10.26 4.26 -10.84
C ALA A 64 -9.94 5.50 -10.00
N GLY A 65 -8.66 5.85 -9.86
CA GLY A 65 -8.26 7.06 -9.17
C GLY A 65 -8.84 8.33 -9.79
N ASN A 66 -8.96 8.38 -11.12
CA ASN A 66 -9.62 9.50 -11.82
C ASN A 66 -11.10 9.65 -11.44
N ARG A 67 -11.83 8.54 -11.25
CA ARG A 67 -13.25 8.57 -10.82
C ARG A 67 -13.43 9.12 -9.40
N LEU A 68 -12.38 9.10 -8.59
CA LEU A 68 -12.41 9.62 -7.23
C LEU A 68 -12.09 11.12 -7.14
N GLN A 69 -11.63 11.74 -8.23
CA GLN A 69 -11.29 13.17 -8.19
C GLN A 69 -12.52 14.02 -7.88
N GLY A 70 -12.37 15.02 -7.01
CA GLY A 70 -13.49 15.86 -6.55
C GLY A 70 -14.32 15.29 -5.39
N LYS A 71 -14.23 14.00 -5.09
CA LYS A 71 -14.90 13.43 -3.91
C LYS A 71 -14.31 14.01 -2.62
N PRO A 72 -15.16 14.36 -1.62
CA PRO A 72 -14.68 14.84 -0.32
C PRO A 72 -14.07 13.71 0.51
N TYR A 73 -13.32 14.12 1.53
CA TYR A 73 -12.96 13.20 2.62
C TYR A 73 -14.23 12.85 3.42
N LYS A 74 -14.39 11.57 3.71
CA LYS A 74 -15.46 11.04 4.54
C LYS A 74 -14.91 9.89 5.37
N TRP A 75 -14.88 10.03 6.67
CA TRP A 75 -14.47 8.95 7.58
C TRP A 75 -15.32 7.71 7.36
N GLY A 76 -14.68 6.53 7.20
CA GLY A 76 -15.34 5.27 6.86
C GLY A 76 -15.89 5.21 5.43
N GLY A 77 -15.63 6.23 4.62
CA GLY A 77 -16.09 6.27 3.22
C GLY A 77 -15.36 5.30 2.32
N GLY A 78 -16.08 4.64 1.41
CA GLY A 78 -15.55 3.63 0.50
C GLY A 78 -15.48 2.21 1.07
N HIS A 79 -15.95 1.99 2.31
CA HIS A 79 -15.93 0.67 2.95
C HIS A 79 -17.26 -0.07 2.81
N ALA A 80 -18.34 0.46 3.38
CA ALA A 80 -19.67 -0.15 3.27
C ALA A 80 -20.26 -0.03 1.86
N ARG A 81 -19.91 1.05 1.15
CA ARG A 81 -20.32 1.30 -0.23
C ARG A 81 -19.10 1.64 -1.07
N PHE A 82 -18.83 0.87 -2.12
CA PHE A 82 -17.71 1.17 -3.01
C PHE A 82 -17.92 2.48 -3.80
N ASN A 83 -19.11 2.70 -4.31
CA ASN A 83 -19.50 3.97 -4.93
C ASN A 83 -20.10 4.88 -3.86
N ASP A 84 -19.24 5.50 -3.07
CA ASP A 84 -19.65 6.38 -1.97
C ASP A 84 -19.62 7.87 -2.39
N SER A 85 -20.26 8.70 -1.58
CA SER A 85 -20.24 10.15 -1.71
C SER A 85 -18.90 10.79 -1.36
N GLY A 86 -18.08 10.11 -0.53
CA GLY A 86 -16.74 10.51 -0.11
C GLY A 86 -15.92 9.30 0.30
N TYR A 87 -14.62 9.49 0.49
CA TYR A 87 -13.68 8.41 0.77
C TYR A 87 -12.68 8.82 1.85
N ASP A 88 -12.34 7.90 2.74
CA ASP A 88 -11.17 8.02 3.60
C ASP A 88 -9.90 7.46 2.90
N CYS A 89 -8.78 7.46 3.62
CA CYS A 89 -7.50 7.01 3.08
C CYS A 89 -7.52 5.55 2.63
N SER A 90 -8.02 4.64 3.47
CA SER A 90 -8.08 3.20 3.20
C SER A 90 -9.19 2.84 2.21
N GLY A 91 -10.33 3.51 2.28
CA GLY A 91 -11.39 3.35 1.28
C GLY A 91 -10.96 3.78 -0.12
N THR A 92 -10.16 4.87 -0.23
CA THR A 92 -9.55 5.30 -1.49
C THR A 92 -8.65 4.22 -2.08
N VAL A 93 -7.74 3.69 -1.28
CA VAL A 93 -6.79 2.65 -1.74
C VAL A 93 -7.53 1.36 -2.08
N SER A 94 -8.49 0.93 -1.23
CA SER A 94 -9.31 -0.26 -1.48
C SER A 94 -10.10 -0.15 -2.78
N TYR A 95 -10.72 1.00 -3.02
CA TYR A 95 -11.45 1.25 -4.26
C TYR A 95 -10.56 1.06 -5.49
N VAL A 96 -9.39 1.70 -5.49
CA VAL A 96 -8.46 1.63 -6.63
C VAL A 96 -7.92 0.22 -6.86
N LEU A 97 -7.52 -0.47 -5.81
CA LEU A 97 -6.99 -1.83 -5.92
C LEU A 97 -8.08 -2.82 -6.39
N ARG A 98 -9.31 -2.67 -5.91
CA ARG A 98 -10.42 -3.50 -6.36
C ARG A 98 -10.74 -3.29 -7.83
N GLU A 99 -10.87 -2.06 -8.27
CA GLU A 99 -11.15 -1.72 -9.67
C GLU A 99 -10.00 -2.15 -10.61
N ALA A 100 -8.78 -2.19 -10.09
CA ALA A 100 -7.64 -2.74 -10.80
C ALA A 100 -7.65 -4.29 -10.88
N GLY A 101 -8.49 -4.97 -10.10
CA GLY A 101 -8.52 -6.42 -9.98
C GLY A 101 -7.42 -6.99 -9.08
N LEU A 102 -6.86 -6.17 -8.18
CA LEU A 102 -5.74 -6.49 -7.30
C LEU A 102 -6.17 -6.77 -5.85
N MET A 103 -7.44 -6.56 -5.55
CA MET A 103 -8.03 -6.79 -4.23
C MET A 103 -9.51 -7.20 -4.38
N ARG A 104 -10.02 -7.91 -3.37
CA ARG A 104 -11.46 -8.13 -3.16
C ARG A 104 -11.89 -7.39 -1.90
N GLY A 105 -13.05 -6.74 -1.95
CA GLY A 105 -13.59 -6.00 -0.80
C GLY A 105 -12.82 -4.72 -0.48
N SER A 106 -12.91 -4.28 0.77
CA SER A 106 -12.17 -3.15 1.35
C SER A 106 -11.61 -3.55 2.71
N ILE A 107 -10.48 -2.94 3.07
CA ILE A 107 -9.80 -3.18 4.35
C ILE A 107 -9.44 -1.85 5.01
N ALA A 108 -9.33 -1.84 6.34
CA ALA A 108 -8.90 -0.67 7.09
C ALA A 108 -7.40 -0.39 6.91
N SER A 109 -6.96 0.85 7.21
CA SER A 109 -5.57 1.26 7.03
C SER A 109 -4.57 0.35 7.73
N GLN A 110 -4.93 -0.19 8.89
CA GLN A 110 -4.09 -1.10 9.69
C GLN A 110 -3.86 -2.45 8.99
N GLU A 111 -4.81 -2.94 8.22
CA GLU A 111 -4.69 -4.23 7.54
C GLU A 111 -3.70 -4.17 6.36
N TYR A 112 -3.44 -2.97 5.82
CA TYR A 112 -2.46 -2.79 4.76
C TYR A 112 -1.02 -3.10 5.16
N PHE A 113 -0.69 -3.17 6.46
CA PHE A 113 0.61 -3.67 6.90
C PHE A 113 0.89 -5.11 6.45
N ASN A 114 -0.15 -5.89 6.16
CA ASN A 114 -0.06 -7.28 5.73
C ASN A 114 -0.47 -7.50 4.26
N TYR A 115 -0.82 -6.44 3.53
CA TYR A 115 -1.24 -6.55 2.14
C TYR A 115 -0.05 -6.84 1.20
N GLY A 116 -0.25 -7.73 0.23
CA GLY A 116 0.67 -7.97 -0.89
C GLY A 116 2.10 -8.34 -0.47
N LYS A 117 3.07 -7.81 -1.17
CA LYS A 117 4.51 -8.01 -0.92
C LYS A 117 5.12 -6.81 -0.21
N LYS A 118 6.28 -7.02 0.46
CA LYS A 118 7.04 -5.96 1.14
C LYS A 118 7.91 -5.19 0.15
N GLY A 119 8.07 -3.89 0.39
CA GLY A 119 8.92 -3.01 -0.40
C GLY A 119 8.16 -2.23 -1.46
N GLU A 120 8.91 -1.55 -2.32
CA GLU A 120 8.38 -0.81 -3.45
C GLU A 120 7.98 -1.75 -4.57
N GLY A 121 6.87 -1.44 -5.24
CA GLY A 121 6.46 -2.10 -6.47
C GLY A 121 6.97 -1.36 -7.70
N ASP A 122 7.01 -2.06 -8.82
CA ASP A 122 7.43 -1.48 -10.11
C ASP A 122 6.46 -0.41 -10.64
N TRP A 123 5.17 -0.55 -10.30
CA TRP A 123 4.10 0.31 -10.79
C TRP A 123 3.23 0.88 -9.68
N ILE A 124 2.98 0.10 -8.61
CA ILE A 124 2.09 0.46 -7.51
C ILE A 124 2.82 0.25 -6.20
N THR A 125 2.92 1.30 -5.39
CA THR A 125 3.46 1.20 -4.03
C THR A 125 2.46 1.79 -3.04
N LEU A 126 2.20 1.05 -1.95
CA LEU A 126 1.40 1.49 -0.83
C LEU A 126 2.33 1.99 0.29
N TYR A 127 2.02 3.12 0.84
CA TYR A 127 2.72 3.75 1.95
C TYR A 127 1.84 3.68 3.18
N VAL A 128 2.18 2.79 4.10
CA VAL A 128 1.36 2.42 5.25
C VAL A 128 2.02 2.91 6.53
N ARG A 129 1.29 3.62 7.36
CA ARG A 129 1.65 3.94 8.74
C ARG A 129 0.44 3.81 9.64
N ASP A 130 0.63 3.91 10.94
CA ASP A 130 -0.49 3.94 11.86
C ASP A 130 -1.48 5.08 11.51
N GLY A 131 -2.76 4.72 11.42
CA GLY A 131 -3.85 5.63 11.11
C GLY A 131 -3.90 6.19 9.69
N HIS A 132 -2.99 5.79 8.76
CA HIS A 132 -3.02 6.32 7.40
C HIS A 132 -2.39 5.40 6.36
N VAL A 133 -2.97 5.40 5.18
CA VAL A 133 -2.42 4.76 3.97
C VAL A 133 -2.62 5.65 2.76
N PHE A 134 -1.63 5.70 1.89
CA PHE A 134 -1.76 6.27 0.53
C PHE A 134 -0.99 5.42 -0.46
N MET A 135 -1.11 5.71 -1.74
CA MET A 135 -0.44 4.93 -2.78
C MET A 135 0.23 5.82 -3.85
N THR A 136 1.20 5.23 -4.53
CA THR A 136 1.65 5.72 -5.82
C THR A 136 1.26 4.74 -6.91
N VAL A 137 0.83 5.25 -8.06
CA VAL A 137 0.52 4.47 -9.26
C VAL A 137 1.24 5.11 -10.43
N ALA A 138 2.12 4.37 -11.08
CA ALA A 138 2.95 4.87 -12.17
C ALA A 138 3.60 6.24 -11.84
N GLY A 139 4.17 6.37 -10.65
CA GLY A 139 4.86 7.56 -10.17
C GLY A 139 3.97 8.72 -9.67
N LEU A 140 2.65 8.69 -9.89
CA LEU A 140 1.72 9.66 -9.31
C LEU A 140 1.23 9.20 -7.94
N ARG A 141 1.20 10.11 -6.97
CA ARG A 141 0.64 9.87 -5.65
C ARG A 141 -0.88 10.09 -5.65
N LEU A 142 -1.63 9.11 -5.19
CA LEU A 142 -3.04 9.24 -4.84
C LEU A 142 -3.18 9.25 -3.32
N ASP A 143 -3.74 10.31 -2.78
CA ASP A 143 -3.74 10.55 -1.34
C ASP A 143 -4.91 11.46 -0.93
N THR A 144 -5.52 11.19 0.22
CA THR A 144 -6.56 12.02 0.83
C THR A 144 -5.99 13.13 1.70
N GLY A 145 -4.76 12.96 2.21
CA GLY A 145 -4.08 13.89 3.10
C GLY A 145 -2.98 14.71 2.43
N GLY A 146 -2.47 15.70 3.15
CA GLY A 146 -1.36 16.55 2.72
C GLY A 146 -1.37 17.91 3.43
N PRO A 147 -0.54 18.90 2.99
CA PRO A 147 -0.63 20.26 3.49
C PRO A 147 -2.07 20.78 3.36
N GLY A 148 -2.62 21.33 4.43
CA GLY A 148 -4.01 21.79 4.48
C GLY A 148 -5.03 20.76 4.98
N GLY A 149 -4.58 19.58 5.43
CA GLY A 149 -5.44 18.55 6.02
C GLY A 149 -5.99 17.54 5.02
N GLU A 150 -7.09 16.89 5.38
CA GLU A 150 -7.71 15.86 4.57
C GLU A 150 -8.76 16.45 3.63
N THR A 151 -8.49 16.39 2.34
CA THR A 151 -9.32 17.02 1.30
C THR A 151 -10.08 16.00 0.42
N GLY A 152 -9.95 14.71 0.75
CA GLY A 152 -10.43 13.61 -0.08
C GLY A 152 -9.42 13.18 -1.16
N PRO A 153 -9.75 12.13 -1.93
CA PRO A 153 -8.83 11.54 -2.91
C PRO A 153 -8.40 12.55 -3.98
N ARG A 154 -7.09 12.73 -4.14
CA ARG A 154 -6.50 13.61 -5.17
C ARG A 154 -5.22 13.02 -5.73
N TRP A 155 -5.06 13.10 -7.04
CA TRP A 155 -3.75 12.92 -7.67
C TRP A 155 -2.84 14.10 -7.32
N LYS A 156 -1.61 13.79 -6.95
CA LYS A 156 -0.62 14.79 -6.51
C LYS A 156 0.76 14.48 -7.08
N THR A 157 1.46 15.52 -7.52
CA THR A 157 2.88 15.48 -7.85
C THR A 157 3.74 16.01 -6.70
N ALA A 158 3.12 16.69 -5.74
CA ALA A 158 3.83 17.29 -4.60
C ALA A 158 4.49 16.22 -3.73
N THR A 159 5.67 16.55 -3.22
CA THR A 159 6.41 15.71 -2.30
C THR A 159 5.62 15.43 -1.04
N ARG A 160 5.66 14.18 -0.57
CA ARG A 160 5.18 13.78 0.75
C ARG A 160 6.30 13.07 1.49
N GLN A 161 6.43 13.34 2.78
CA GLN A 161 7.38 12.64 3.62
C GLN A 161 6.98 11.16 3.72
N GLY A 162 7.80 10.30 3.14
CA GLY A 162 7.61 8.83 3.19
C GLY A 162 8.23 8.18 4.43
N ARG A 163 9.09 8.92 5.16
CA ARG A 163 9.74 8.40 6.37
C ARG A 163 8.69 7.93 7.39
N GLY A 164 8.91 6.79 7.98
CA GLY A 164 7.98 6.18 8.94
C GLY A 164 6.84 5.37 8.31
N HIS A 165 6.72 5.36 6.97
CA HIS A 165 5.78 4.47 6.29
C HIS A 165 6.43 3.12 5.97
N TYR A 166 5.67 2.06 6.15
CA TYR A 166 5.99 0.73 5.65
C TYR A 166 5.54 0.62 4.20
N LEU A 167 6.38 0.00 3.38
CA LEU A 167 6.11 -0.14 1.95
C LEU A 167 5.51 -1.51 1.64
N ARG A 168 4.45 -1.50 0.86
CA ARG A 168 3.75 -2.69 0.37
C ARG A 168 3.42 -2.51 -1.10
N HIS A 169 3.27 -3.60 -1.84
CA HIS A 169 2.83 -3.56 -3.23
C HIS A 169 2.03 -4.83 -3.60
N PRO A 170 1.11 -4.75 -4.56
CA PRO A 170 0.48 -5.93 -5.14
C PRO A 170 1.52 -6.79 -5.83
N ALA A 171 1.44 -8.11 -5.73
CA ALA A 171 2.36 -9.02 -6.39
C ALA A 171 2.36 -8.78 -7.92
N GLY A 172 3.54 -8.61 -8.51
CA GLY A 172 3.73 -8.35 -9.95
C GLY A 172 3.57 -6.88 -10.39
N TYR A 173 3.37 -5.95 -9.48
CA TYR A 173 3.14 -4.54 -9.86
C TYR A 173 4.00 -3.54 -9.11
#